data_f5774d0b48ac72abbf9ee6de1d54b6a1
#
_entry.id   f5774d0b48ac72abbf9ee6de1d54b6a1
#
_cell.length_a   1.000
_cell.length_b   1.000
_cell.length_c   1.000
_cell.angle_alpha   90.00
_cell.angle_beta   90.00
_cell.angle_gamma   90.00
#
_symmetry.space_group_name_H-M   'P 1'
#
loop_
_entity.id
_entity.type
_entity.pdbx_description
1 polymer ?
#
loop_
_entity_poly.entity_id
_entity_poly.type
_entity_poly.pdbx_seq_one_letter_code
_entity_poly.pdbx_strand_id
1 'polypeptide(L)'
;MVIGGHWSVDQAGRRRQPSPDKLPQTPIQRVKSYLLDKTLSISNGACVMHRSIFQAGNYPERFRNAEDIPVFAQTLAAYPVTLLPEPLAMIHKHSDSLRHDFGSSLAGGVELVDEVFGRLPAELQQLRAAFYQQRCLSLFRSACLAGDPIAAKRFYCQAVTSDWRVLLKLSYLRKAIRLWMGRLDG
;
A
#
# COMPACT_ATOMS: atom_id res chain seq x y z
N MET A 1 -8.80 -4.36 -16.70
CA MET A 1 -7.34 -4.31 -16.41
C MET A 1 -6.74 -5.70 -16.54
N VAL A 2 -5.56 -5.81 -17.14
CA VAL A 2 -4.75 -7.03 -17.12
C VAL A 2 -3.59 -6.80 -16.16
N ILE A 3 -3.42 -7.70 -15.20
CA ILE A 3 -2.32 -7.68 -14.24
C ILE A 3 -1.34 -8.76 -14.68
N GLY A 4 -0.10 -8.39 -14.99
CA GLY A 4 0.96 -9.32 -15.38
C GLY A 4 1.95 -9.58 -14.27
N GLY A 5 2.68 -10.69 -14.38
CA GLY A 5 3.86 -10.96 -13.57
C GLY A 5 5.02 -10.01 -13.91
N HIS A 6 6.06 -10.04 -13.08
CA HIS A 6 7.28 -9.29 -13.37
C HIS A 6 8.52 -10.01 -12.82
N TRP A 7 9.65 -9.80 -13.47
CA TRP A 7 10.94 -10.14 -12.91
C TRP A 7 11.41 -9.02 -11.98
N SER A 8 11.77 -9.38 -10.76
CA SER A 8 12.48 -8.47 -9.85
C SER A 8 13.97 -8.70 -9.98
N VAL A 9 14.74 -7.67 -10.34
CA VAL A 9 16.20 -7.75 -10.51
C VAL A 9 16.85 -6.93 -9.39
N ASP A 10 17.74 -7.57 -8.62
CA ASP A 10 18.50 -6.88 -7.56
C ASP A 10 19.75 -6.20 -8.12
N GLN A 11 20.47 -5.49 -7.27
CA GLN A 11 21.70 -4.78 -7.65
C GLN A 11 22.83 -5.72 -8.14
N ALA A 12 22.79 -6.99 -7.77
CA ALA A 12 23.72 -8.01 -8.24
C ALA A 12 23.26 -8.69 -9.54
N GLY A 13 22.17 -8.19 -10.16
CA GLY A 13 21.61 -8.76 -11.39
C GLY A 13 20.83 -10.06 -11.20
N ARG A 14 20.64 -10.52 -9.98
CA ARG A 14 19.88 -11.75 -9.71
C ARG A 14 18.40 -11.51 -9.95
N ARG A 15 17.79 -12.40 -10.71
CA ARG A 15 16.39 -12.35 -11.10
C ARG A 15 15.56 -13.22 -10.18
N ARG A 16 14.44 -12.68 -9.70
CA ARG A 16 13.43 -13.43 -8.98
C ARG A 16 12.08 -13.13 -9.59
N GLN A 17 11.37 -14.16 -10.00
CA GLN A 17 9.96 -14.06 -10.39
C GLN A 17 9.13 -14.39 -9.15
N PRO A 18 8.32 -13.47 -8.64
CA PRO A 18 7.34 -13.79 -7.61
C PRO A 18 6.35 -14.82 -8.16
N SER A 19 5.85 -15.69 -7.29
CA SER A 19 4.73 -16.56 -7.67
C SER A 19 3.55 -15.68 -8.10
N PRO A 20 2.82 -16.05 -9.15
CA PRO A 20 1.66 -15.30 -9.56
C PRO A 20 0.64 -15.26 -8.43
N ASP A 21 0.11 -14.07 -8.17
CA ASP A 21 -0.96 -13.89 -7.20
C ASP A 21 -2.22 -14.61 -7.68
N LYS A 22 -3.05 -15.03 -6.75
CA LYS A 22 -4.39 -15.53 -7.08
C LYS A 22 -5.34 -14.33 -7.19
N LEU A 23 -6.09 -14.26 -8.29
CA LEU A 23 -7.12 -13.25 -8.45
C LEU A 23 -8.42 -13.73 -7.78
N PRO A 24 -8.88 -13.09 -6.70
CA PRO A 24 -10.17 -13.42 -6.10
C PRO A 24 -11.34 -13.11 -7.03
N GLN A 25 -12.43 -13.84 -6.88
CA GLN A 25 -13.55 -13.74 -7.80
C GLN A 25 -14.40 -12.48 -7.59
N THR A 26 -14.64 -12.12 -6.33
CA THR A 26 -15.51 -10.97 -6.02
C THR A 26 -14.75 -9.66 -5.87
N PRO A 27 -15.37 -8.51 -6.23
CA PRO A 27 -14.75 -7.20 -6.06
C PRO A 27 -14.25 -6.93 -4.64
N ILE A 28 -15.05 -7.27 -3.62
CA ILE A 28 -14.67 -7.07 -2.23
C ILE A 28 -13.43 -7.88 -1.85
N GLN A 29 -13.33 -9.14 -2.31
CA GLN A 29 -12.16 -9.97 -2.05
C GLN A 29 -10.92 -9.44 -2.77
N ARG A 30 -11.06 -8.94 -4.01
CA ARG A 30 -9.95 -8.33 -4.77
C ARG A 30 -9.40 -7.10 -4.06
N VAL A 31 -10.30 -6.18 -3.69
CA VAL A 31 -9.92 -4.95 -2.98
C VAL A 31 -9.31 -5.27 -1.62
N LYS A 32 -9.89 -6.22 -0.86
CA LYS A 32 -9.35 -6.67 0.42
C LYS A 32 -7.96 -7.29 0.26
N SER A 33 -7.76 -8.19 -0.71
CA SER A 33 -6.47 -8.83 -0.99
C SER A 33 -5.41 -7.81 -1.39
N TYR A 34 -5.78 -6.77 -2.12
CA TYR A 34 -4.88 -5.69 -2.52
C TYR A 34 -4.56 -4.72 -1.36
N LEU A 35 -5.60 -4.16 -0.72
CA LEU A 35 -5.43 -3.12 0.29
C LEU A 35 -4.95 -3.65 1.64
N LEU A 36 -5.50 -4.78 2.10
CA LEU A 36 -5.33 -5.28 3.48
C LEU A 36 -4.40 -6.49 3.56
N ASP A 37 -4.74 -7.57 2.88
CA ASP A 37 -4.04 -8.85 3.03
C ASP A 37 -2.68 -8.86 2.32
N LYS A 38 -2.46 -7.95 1.35
CA LYS A 38 -1.26 -7.85 0.51
C LYS A 38 -0.92 -9.15 -0.23
N THR A 39 -1.94 -9.94 -0.52
CA THR A 39 -1.84 -11.20 -1.28
C THR A 39 -2.06 -10.98 -2.78
N LEU A 40 -2.57 -9.82 -3.17
CA LEU A 40 -2.63 -9.37 -4.56
C LEU A 40 -1.73 -8.15 -4.70
N SER A 41 -0.67 -8.25 -5.52
CA SER A 41 0.21 -7.14 -5.82
C SER A 41 0.05 -6.69 -7.25
N ILE A 42 0.09 -5.37 -7.48
CA ILE A 42 -0.01 -4.77 -8.80
C ILE A 42 1.20 -3.86 -8.97
N SER A 43 1.85 -3.98 -10.11
CA SER A 43 2.93 -3.07 -10.49
C SER A 43 2.52 -2.27 -11.71
N ASN A 44 2.66 -0.95 -11.66
CA ASN A 44 2.39 -0.06 -12.80
C ASN A 44 3.15 -0.50 -14.08
N GLY A 45 4.38 -0.98 -13.91
CA GLY A 45 5.21 -1.45 -15.03
C GLY A 45 4.80 -2.82 -15.60
N ALA A 46 3.88 -3.52 -14.95
CA ALA A 46 3.45 -4.86 -15.34
C ALA A 46 1.92 -4.99 -15.43
N CYS A 47 1.20 -3.91 -15.63
CA CYS A 47 -0.24 -3.95 -15.86
C CYS A 47 -0.65 -3.12 -17.09
N VAL A 48 -1.76 -3.53 -17.71
CA VAL A 48 -2.37 -2.82 -18.83
C VAL A 48 -3.78 -2.44 -18.44
N MET A 49 -4.10 -1.15 -18.60
CA MET A 49 -5.40 -0.60 -18.25
C MET A 49 -6.08 0.04 -19.47
N HIS A 50 -7.36 -0.20 -19.61
CA HIS A 50 -8.15 0.48 -20.64
C HIS A 50 -8.37 1.93 -20.21
N ARG A 51 -8.32 2.87 -21.18
CA ARG A 51 -8.45 4.31 -20.92
C ARG A 51 -9.73 4.73 -20.18
N SER A 52 -10.81 3.94 -20.31
CA SER A 52 -12.08 4.24 -19.62
C SER A 52 -11.97 4.22 -18.09
N ILE A 53 -10.96 3.54 -17.53
CA ILE A 53 -10.70 3.53 -16.08
C ILE A 53 -10.43 4.95 -15.57
N PHE A 54 -9.73 5.75 -16.36
CA PHE A 54 -9.32 7.11 -16.01
C PHE A 54 -10.44 8.16 -16.19
N GLN A 55 -11.57 7.78 -16.80
CA GLN A 55 -12.75 8.66 -16.86
C GLN A 55 -13.38 8.89 -15.47
N ALA A 56 -13.22 7.94 -14.55
CA ALA A 56 -13.71 8.04 -13.18
C ALA A 56 -12.67 8.66 -12.22
N GLY A 57 -11.49 9.02 -12.69
CA GLY A 57 -10.44 9.70 -11.94
C GLY A 57 -9.03 9.25 -12.31
N ASN A 58 -8.14 10.21 -12.40
CA ASN A 58 -6.71 9.99 -12.68
C ASN A 58 -5.92 9.66 -11.40
N TYR A 59 -4.62 9.44 -11.56
CA TYR A 59 -3.68 9.35 -10.46
C TYR A 59 -3.67 10.67 -9.68
N PRO A 60 -3.97 10.67 -8.37
CA PRO A 60 -3.96 11.89 -7.57
C PRO A 60 -2.52 12.28 -7.22
N GLU A 61 -1.96 13.27 -7.90
CA GLU A 61 -0.56 13.70 -7.80
C GLU A 61 -0.12 14.08 -6.37
N ARG A 62 -1.08 14.51 -5.54
CA ARG A 62 -0.83 14.85 -4.13
C ARG A 62 -0.35 13.67 -3.28
N PHE A 63 -0.53 12.42 -3.72
CA PHE A 63 -0.11 11.21 -3.00
C PHE A 63 1.11 10.56 -3.63
N ARG A 64 2.16 11.33 -3.85
CA ARG A 64 3.42 10.84 -4.41
C ARG A 64 3.86 9.55 -3.71
N ASN A 65 4.26 8.53 -4.48
CA ASN A 65 4.59 7.16 -4.06
C ASN A 65 3.39 6.29 -3.60
N ALA A 66 2.16 6.81 -3.66
CA ALA A 66 0.94 6.07 -3.31
C ALA A 66 -0.23 6.45 -4.23
N GLU A 67 0.04 7.19 -5.31
CA GLU A 67 -0.94 7.69 -6.28
C GLU A 67 -1.64 6.56 -7.05
N ASP A 68 -1.01 5.41 -7.16
CA ASP A 68 -1.55 4.22 -7.82
C ASP A 68 -2.61 3.50 -6.99
N ILE A 69 -2.56 3.60 -5.66
CA ILE A 69 -3.44 2.85 -4.76
C ILE A 69 -4.92 3.16 -5.00
N PRO A 70 -5.38 4.43 -5.10
CA PRO A 70 -6.78 4.75 -5.36
C PRO A 70 -7.27 4.22 -6.71
N VAL A 71 -6.44 4.33 -7.76
CA VAL A 71 -6.78 3.88 -9.12
C VAL A 71 -6.90 2.37 -9.19
N PHE A 72 -5.96 1.64 -8.59
CA PHE A 72 -6.01 0.19 -8.56
C PHE A 72 -7.18 -0.32 -7.72
N ALA A 73 -7.43 0.26 -6.54
CA ALA A 73 -8.56 -0.12 -5.71
C ALA A 73 -9.90 0.07 -6.44
N GLN A 74 -10.09 1.23 -7.09
CA GLN A 74 -11.26 1.54 -7.92
C GLN A 74 -11.40 0.53 -9.08
N THR A 75 -10.29 0.22 -9.75
CA THR A 75 -10.29 -0.72 -10.89
C THR A 75 -10.68 -2.13 -10.45
N LEU A 76 -10.13 -2.60 -9.32
CA LEU A 76 -10.45 -3.91 -8.75
C LEU A 76 -11.91 -4.03 -8.31
N ALA A 77 -12.51 -2.89 -7.91
CA ALA A 77 -13.90 -2.82 -7.48
C ALA A 77 -14.89 -2.81 -8.63
N ALA A 78 -14.61 -2.04 -9.70
CA ALA A 78 -15.63 -1.65 -10.67
C ALA A 78 -15.43 -2.22 -12.09
N TYR A 79 -14.23 -2.76 -12.39
CA TYR A 79 -13.91 -3.18 -13.76
C TYR A 79 -13.54 -4.66 -13.86
N PRO A 80 -13.68 -5.27 -15.04
CA PRO A 80 -13.14 -6.60 -15.31
C PRO A 80 -11.62 -6.62 -15.12
N VAL A 81 -11.13 -7.63 -14.40
CA VAL A 81 -9.71 -7.82 -14.14
C VAL A 81 -9.31 -9.24 -14.48
N THR A 82 -8.18 -9.39 -15.15
CA THR A 82 -7.59 -10.68 -15.51
C THR A 82 -6.15 -10.72 -15.02
N LEU A 83 -5.73 -11.87 -14.55
CA LEU A 83 -4.35 -12.13 -14.14
C LEU A 83 -3.63 -12.88 -15.26
N LEU A 84 -2.47 -12.40 -15.66
CA LEU A 84 -1.59 -13.04 -16.61
C LEU A 84 -0.31 -13.50 -15.85
N PRO A 85 -0.06 -14.82 -15.76
CA PRO A 85 1.07 -15.31 -14.95
C PRO A 85 2.43 -15.02 -15.59
N GLU A 86 2.46 -14.73 -16.89
CA GLU A 86 3.70 -14.42 -17.61
C GLU A 86 4.28 -13.08 -17.15
N PRO A 87 5.61 -12.99 -17.00
CA PRO A 87 6.26 -11.74 -16.63
C PRO A 87 6.25 -10.77 -17.81
N LEU A 88 5.53 -9.66 -17.66
CA LEU A 88 5.39 -8.59 -18.65
C LEU A 88 6.47 -7.52 -18.53
N ALA A 89 7.21 -7.48 -17.41
CA ALA A 89 8.19 -6.44 -17.16
C ALA A 89 9.38 -6.94 -16.33
N MET A 90 10.50 -6.23 -16.40
CA MET A 90 11.62 -6.34 -15.46
C MET A 90 11.67 -5.10 -14.59
N ILE A 91 11.63 -5.29 -13.27
CA ILE A 91 11.70 -4.22 -12.28
C ILE A 91 13.04 -4.29 -11.58
N HIS A 92 13.88 -3.31 -11.85
CA HIS A 92 15.18 -3.17 -11.23
C HIS A 92 15.04 -2.50 -9.86
N LYS A 93 15.68 -3.08 -8.84
CA LYS A 93 15.74 -2.52 -7.49
C LYS A 93 17.03 -1.73 -7.34
N HIS A 94 16.89 -0.42 -7.16
CA HIS A 94 18.00 0.48 -6.90
C HIS A 94 17.93 1.03 -5.46
N SER A 95 19.07 1.46 -4.93
CA SER A 95 19.16 2.08 -3.58
C SER A 95 18.42 3.41 -3.51
N ASP A 96 18.35 4.15 -4.62
CA ASP A 96 17.67 5.43 -4.79
C ASP A 96 16.19 5.32 -5.18
N SER A 97 15.63 4.11 -5.09
CA SER A 97 14.21 3.87 -5.36
C SER A 97 13.34 4.75 -4.45
N LEU A 98 12.29 5.33 -5.01
CA LEU A 98 11.26 6.11 -4.29
C LEU A 98 10.68 5.39 -3.07
N ARG A 99 10.82 4.06 -2.97
CA ARG A 99 10.43 3.28 -1.79
C ARG A 99 11.21 3.64 -0.53
N HIS A 100 12.39 4.24 -0.67
CA HIS A 100 13.25 4.69 0.42
C HIS A 100 13.04 6.16 0.77
N ASP A 101 12.19 6.87 0.00
CA ASP A 101 11.78 8.25 0.33
C ASP A 101 10.65 8.21 1.37
N PHE A 102 11.05 8.12 2.63
CA PHE A 102 10.11 8.09 3.75
C PHE A 102 9.39 9.43 3.95
N GLY A 103 10.02 10.54 3.59
CA GLY A 103 9.42 11.88 3.66
C GLY A 103 8.20 12.00 2.74
N SER A 104 8.32 11.59 1.48
CA SER A 104 7.19 11.56 0.54
C SER A 104 6.08 10.61 0.98
N SER A 105 6.44 9.49 1.60
CA SER A 105 5.44 8.54 2.15
C SER A 105 4.62 9.16 3.28
N LEU A 106 5.18 10.09 4.06
CA LEU A 106 4.49 10.82 5.12
C LEU A 106 3.59 11.93 4.58
N ALA A 107 3.97 12.56 3.45
CA ALA A 107 3.26 13.70 2.88
C ALA A 107 1.79 13.40 2.54
N GLY A 108 1.47 12.17 2.12
CA GLY A 108 0.10 11.75 1.83
C GLY A 108 -0.73 11.39 3.05
N GLY A 109 -0.15 11.35 4.25
CA GLY A 109 -0.83 11.16 5.51
C GLY A 109 -1.88 10.04 5.54
N VAL A 110 -2.93 10.26 6.32
CA VAL A 110 -4.12 9.41 6.38
C VAL A 110 -5.18 9.79 5.35
N GLU A 111 -5.04 10.93 4.68
CA GLU A 111 -5.93 11.44 3.64
C GLU A 111 -6.03 10.49 2.44
N LEU A 112 -5.01 9.66 2.23
CA LEU A 112 -5.05 8.59 1.24
C LEU A 112 -6.25 7.64 1.46
N VAL A 113 -6.66 7.44 2.71
CA VAL A 113 -7.82 6.59 3.04
C VAL A 113 -9.10 7.21 2.47
N ASP A 114 -9.26 8.52 2.63
CA ASP A 114 -10.42 9.26 2.12
C ASP A 114 -10.45 9.25 0.59
N GLU A 115 -9.28 9.42 -0.04
CA GLU A 115 -9.15 9.36 -1.49
C GLU A 115 -9.52 7.97 -2.04
N VAL A 116 -9.02 6.90 -1.41
CA VAL A 116 -9.33 5.52 -1.82
C VAL A 116 -10.82 5.23 -1.66
N PHE A 117 -11.38 5.48 -0.47
CA PHE A 117 -12.74 5.11 -0.16
C PHE A 117 -13.78 6.06 -0.76
N GLY A 118 -13.41 7.29 -1.12
CA GLY A 118 -14.23 8.18 -1.92
C GLY A 118 -14.52 7.67 -3.33
N ARG A 119 -13.65 6.78 -3.85
CA ARG A 119 -13.81 6.16 -5.18
C ARG A 119 -14.48 4.78 -5.14
N LEU A 120 -14.64 4.20 -3.95
CA LEU A 120 -15.17 2.85 -3.79
C LEU A 120 -16.68 2.87 -3.51
N PRO A 121 -17.43 1.89 -4.06
CA PRO A 121 -18.87 1.76 -3.80
C PRO A 121 -19.17 1.47 -2.32
N ALA A 122 -20.44 1.68 -1.95
CA ALA A 122 -20.90 1.62 -0.55
C ALA A 122 -20.59 0.28 0.13
N GLU A 123 -20.70 -0.83 -0.61
CA GLU A 123 -20.47 -2.18 -0.10
C GLU A 123 -19.04 -2.42 0.37
N LEU A 124 -18.08 -1.62 -0.15
CA LEU A 124 -16.68 -1.72 0.20
C LEU A 124 -16.28 -0.81 1.37
N GLN A 125 -17.15 0.08 1.82
CA GLN A 125 -16.86 1.00 2.94
C GLN A 125 -16.56 0.25 4.25
N GLN A 126 -17.03 -0.97 4.42
CA GLN A 126 -16.71 -1.82 5.55
C GLN A 126 -15.20 -2.10 5.71
N LEU A 127 -14.41 -1.97 4.64
CA LEU A 127 -12.95 -2.17 4.68
C LEU A 127 -12.19 -0.91 5.16
N ARG A 128 -12.85 0.24 5.23
CA ARG A 128 -12.22 1.54 5.50
C ARG A 128 -11.50 1.59 6.85
N ALA A 129 -12.15 1.14 7.91
CA ALA A 129 -11.56 1.17 9.26
C ALA A 129 -10.27 0.34 9.34
N ALA A 130 -10.29 -0.87 8.75
CA ALA A 130 -9.11 -1.74 8.73
C ALA A 130 -7.98 -1.14 7.87
N PHE A 131 -8.31 -0.51 6.75
CA PHE A 131 -7.31 0.15 5.91
C PHE A 131 -6.74 1.40 6.59
N TYR A 132 -7.56 2.20 7.27
CA TYR A 132 -7.11 3.33 8.09
C TYR A 132 -6.09 2.89 9.15
N GLN A 133 -6.41 1.86 9.92
CA GLN A 133 -5.49 1.29 10.92
C GLN A 133 -4.17 0.86 10.28
N GLN A 134 -4.24 0.12 9.16
CA GLN A 134 -3.04 -0.34 8.46
C GLN A 134 -2.22 0.83 7.90
N ARG A 135 -2.88 1.89 7.40
CA ARG A 135 -2.20 3.10 6.95
C ARG A 135 -1.48 3.81 8.09
N CYS A 136 -2.13 3.98 9.24
CA CYS A 136 -1.49 4.55 10.42
C CYS A 136 -0.24 3.76 10.84
N LEU A 137 -0.30 2.42 10.84
CA LEU A 137 0.86 1.58 11.17
C LEU A 137 1.97 1.67 10.11
N SER A 138 1.62 1.82 8.84
CA SER A 138 2.59 2.06 7.77
C SER A 138 3.30 3.40 7.95
N LEU A 139 2.53 4.47 8.23
CA LEU A 139 3.06 5.81 8.49
C LEU A 139 3.91 5.86 9.77
N PHE A 140 3.50 5.16 10.82
CA PHE A 140 4.30 4.96 12.02
C PHE A 140 5.68 4.37 11.69
N ARG A 141 5.70 3.30 10.90
CA ARG A 141 6.96 2.68 10.46
C ARG A 141 7.83 3.64 9.64
N SER A 142 7.22 4.35 8.69
CA SER A 142 7.93 5.34 7.87
C SER A 142 8.51 6.47 8.72
N ALA A 143 7.76 6.97 9.69
CA ALA A 143 8.22 8.02 10.60
C ALA A 143 9.38 7.54 11.50
N CYS A 144 9.33 6.30 11.99
CA CYS A 144 10.46 5.71 12.72
C CYS A 144 11.73 5.66 11.85
N LEU A 145 11.60 5.25 10.58
CA LEU A 145 12.73 5.15 9.64
C LEU A 145 13.25 6.53 9.21
N ALA A 146 12.39 7.54 9.18
CA ALA A 146 12.75 8.93 8.90
C ALA A 146 13.36 9.66 10.13
N GLY A 147 13.39 9.01 11.30
CA GLY A 147 13.86 9.64 12.53
C GLY A 147 12.93 10.73 13.07
N ASP A 148 11.63 10.69 12.73
CA ASP A 148 10.62 11.64 13.22
C ASP A 148 9.80 11.02 14.37
N PRO A 149 10.20 11.23 15.64
CA PRO A 149 9.53 10.67 16.80
C PRO A 149 8.15 11.27 17.04
N ILE A 150 7.91 12.51 16.62
CA ILE A 150 6.64 13.20 16.81
C ILE A 150 5.59 12.59 15.91
N ALA A 151 5.88 12.49 14.61
CA ALA A 151 4.99 11.83 13.65
C ALA A 151 4.78 10.35 14.00
N ALA A 152 5.83 9.64 14.41
CA ALA A 152 5.73 8.24 14.81
C ALA A 152 4.76 8.06 15.98
N LYS A 153 4.90 8.83 17.05
CA LYS A 153 3.98 8.78 18.21
C LYS A 153 2.55 9.07 17.78
N ARG A 154 2.34 10.12 16.99
CA ARG A 154 1.01 10.51 16.48
C ARG A 154 0.33 9.36 15.74
N PHE A 155 1.02 8.77 14.75
CA PHE A 155 0.43 7.69 13.94
C PHE A 155 0.20 6.40 14.73
N TYR A 156 1.08 6.07 15.68
CA TYR A 156 0.86 4.92 16.55
C TYR A 156 -0.37 5.12 17.45
N CYS A 157 -0.51 6.29 18.08
CA CYS A 157 -1.70 6.63 18.85
C CYS A 157 -2.98 6.56 18.01
N GLN A 158 -2.98 7.11 16.80
CA GLN A 158 -4.12 7.00 15.87
C GLN A 158 -4.48 5.54 15.57
N ALA A 159 -3.48 4.68 15.34
CA ALA A 159 -3.71 3.26 15.09
C ALA A 159 -4.34 2.57 16.31
N VAL A 160 -3.85 2.83 17.51
CA VAL A 160 -4.37 2.24 18.78
C VAL A 160 -5.78 2.76 19.07
N THR A 161 -6.03 4.05 18.87
CA THR A 161 -7.36 4.65 19.07
C THR A 161 -8.39 4.08 18.11
N SER A 162 -7.99 3.76 16.86
CA SER A 162 -8.88 3.14 15.88
C SER A 162 -9.22 1.68 16.22
N ASP A 163 -8.27 0.95 16.79
CA ASP A 163 -8.45 -0.42 17.26
C ASP A 163 -7.34 -0.78 18.26
N TRP A 164 -7.72 -0.96 19.52
CA TRP A 164 -6.79 -1.32 20.61
C TRP A 164 -6.02 -2.63 20.36
N ARG A 165 -6.52 -3.53 19.50
CA ARG A 165 -5.83 -4.78 19.13
C ARG A 165 -4.47 -4.54 18.47
N VAL A 166 -4.16 -3.33 18.06
CA VAL A 166 -2.82 -2.92 17.62
C VAL A 166 -1.77 -3.22 18.69
N LEU A 167 -2.12 -3.09 19.97
CA LEU A 167 -1.23 -3.40 21.10
C LEU A 167 -0.79 -4.88 21.12
N LEU A 168 -1.57 -5.77 20.53
CA LEU A 168 -1.25 -7.21 20.42
C LEU A 168 -0.26 -7.49 19.27
N LYS A 169 0.00 -6.53 18.39
CA LYS A 169 0.98 -6.65 17.30
C LYS A 169 2.39 -6.41 17.83
N LEU A 170 3.02 -7.46 18.37
CA LEU A 170 4.29 -7.39 19.11
C LEU A 170 5.41 -6.63 18.38
N SER A 171 5.50 -6.73 17.04
CA SER A 171 6.51 -6.02 16.25
C SER A 171 6.34 -4.50 16.31
N TYR A 172 5.09 -4.02 16.31
CA TYR A 172 4.77 -2.60 16.43
C TYR A 172 4.88 -2.13 17.88
N LEU A 173 4.40 -2.94 18.83
CA LEU A 173 4.50 -2.64 20.26
C LEU A 173 5.96 -2.45 20.71
N ARG A 174 6.86 -3.38 20.30
CA ARG A 174 8.29 -3.25 20.62
C ARG A 174 8.90 -1.96 20.07
N LYS A 175 8.57 -1.58 18.82
CA LYS A 175 9.02 -0.31 18.23
C LYS A 175 8.47 0.89 18.99
N ALA A 176 7.18 0.84 19.35
CA ALA A 176 6.57 1.90 20.15
C ALA A 176 7.26 2.06 21.50
N ILE A 177 7.50 0.98 22.25
CA ILE A 177 8.21 1.02 23.54
C ILE A 177 9.58 1.66 23.38
N ARG A 178 10.39 1.26 22.38
CA ARG A 178 11.71 1.86 22.11
C ARG A 178 11.60 3.36 21.84
N LEU A 179 10.60 3.76 21.02
CA LEU A 179 10.35 5.16 20.71
C LEU A 179 10.04 5.99 21.97
N TRP A 180 9.23 5.45 22.90
CA TRP A 180 8.90 6.14 24.16
C TRP A 180 10.08 6.17 25.14
N MET A 181 11.00 5.20 25.08
CA MET A 181 12.24 5.20 25.85
C MET A 181 13.36 6.07 25.22
N GLY A 182 13.08 6.80 24.13
CA GLY A 182 14.08 7.65 23.45
C GLY A 182 15.11 6.89 22.62
N ARG A 183 14.88 5.60 22.35
CA ARG A 183 15.77 4.73 21.55
C ARG A 183 15.17 4.55 20.15
N LEU A 184 15.41 5.51 19.26
CA LEU A 184 15.19 5.34 17.82
C LEU A 184 16.45 4.69 17.24
N ASP A 185 16.53 3.36 17.29
CA ASP A 185 17.51 2.65 16.48
C ASP A 185 16.95 2.52 15.05
N GLY A 186 17.72 3.02 14.07
CA GLY A 186 17.45 2.91 12.65
C GLY A 186 17.39 1.45 12.15
#